data_88eb44b212a731ae4411fa45b37786ee
#
_entry.id   88eb44b212a731ae4411fa45b37786ee
#
_cell.length_a   1.000
_cell.length_b   1.000
_cell.length_c   1.000
_cell.angle_alpha   90.00
_cell.angle_beta   90.00
_cell.angle_gamma   90.00
#
_symmetry.space_group_name_H-M   'P 1'
#
loop_
_entity.id
_entity.type
_entity.pdbx_description
1 polymer ?
#
loop_
_entity_poly.entity_id
_entity_poly.type
_entity_poly.pdbx_seq_one_letter_code
_entity_poly.pdbx_strand_id
1 'polypeptide(L)'
;MSFAVSDAVSEVLHTALNGLTMRQNVTANNIANIDTPNFRASSIDFETSLREAIDSGQVTDNATPSIDVTTTPTDTPVGANNNNVDLRKEEVAMIQTQYQYQVLGQAISNHYQLMQSAAVM
;
A
#
# COMPACT_ATOMS: atom_id res chain seq x y z
N MET A 1 -21.37 16.12 -7.14
CA MET A 1 -20.50 15.62 -6.06
C MET A 1 -19.96 16.79 -5.29
N SER A 2 -20.06 16.77 -3.97
CA SER A 2 -19.50 17.85 -3.15
C SER A 2 -17.97 17.79 -3.15
N PHE A 3 -17.30 18.94 -3.01
CA PHE A 3 -15.84 19.00 -2.89
C PHE A 3 -15.32 18.18 -1.69
N ALA A 4 -16.11 18.12 -0.63
CA ALA A 4 -15.82 17.34 0.55
C ALA A 4 -15.61 15.85 0.23
N VAL A 5 -16.51 15.24 -0.54
CA VAL A 5 -16.41 13.83 -0.97
C VAL A 5 -15.19 13.63 -1.87
N SER A 6 -14.91 14.60 -2.75
CA SER A 6 -13.75 14.55 -3.65
C SER A 6 -12.43 14.60 -2.87
N ASP A 7 -12.34 15.42 -1.82
CA ASP A 7 -11.16 15.50 -0.96
C ASP A 7 -10.96 14.19 -0.19
N ALA A 8 -12.03 13.60 0.35
CA ALA A 8 -11.96 12.31 1.04
C ALA A 8 -11.46 11.20 0.11
N VAL A 9 -11.95 11.14 -1.13
CA VAL A 9 -11.50 10.16 -2.13
C VAL A 9 -10.02 10.38 -2.45
N SER A 10 -9.61 11.63 -2.64
CA SER A 10 -8.21 11.99 -2.90
C SER A 10 -7.30 11.52 -1.76
N GLU A 11 -7.70 11.74 -0.50
CA GLU A 11 -6.95 11.29 0.68
C GLU A 11 -6.81 9.77 0.71
N VAL A 12 -7.88 9.04 0.43
CA VAL A 12 -7.84 7.56 0.37
C VAL A 12 -6.86 7.09 -0.71
N LEU A 13 -6.91 7.69 -1.91
CA LEU A 13 -6.04 7.32 -3.02
C LEU A 13 -4.56 7.59 -2.70
N HIS A 14 -4.24 8.73 -2.11
CA HIS A 14 -2.87 9.06 -1.72
C HIS A 14 -2.37 8.17 -0.58
N THR A 15 -3.23 7.85 0.38
CA THR A 15 -2.89 6.94 1.47
C THR A 15 -2.59 5.53 0.93
N ALA A 16 -3.39 5.05 -0.02
CA ALA A 16 -3.15 3.77 -0.69
C ALA A 16 -1.82 3.79 -1.45
N LEU A 17 -1.49 4.89 -2.13
CA LEU A 17 -0.22 5.06 -2.83
C LEU A 17 0.96 4.96 -1.87
N ASN A 18 0.87 5.60 -0.71
CA ASN A 18 1.90 5.53 0.33
C ASN A 18 2.04 4.10 0.86
N GLY A 19 0.93 3.40 1.07
CA GLY A 19 0.95 1.99 1.49
C GLY A 19 1.65 1.08 0.48
N LEU A 20 1.38 1.28 -0.81
CA LEU A 20 2.05 0.52 -1.87
C LEU A 20 3.55 0.81 -1.93
N THR A 21 3.96 2.05 -1.72
CA THR A 21 5.38 2.43 -1.65
C THR A 21 6.07 1.74 -0.49
N MET A 22 5.45 1.70 0.67
CA MET A 22 6.00 0.98 1.82
C MET A 22 6.10 -0.52 1.55
N ARG A 23 5.09 -1.12 0.91
CA ARG A 23 5.12 -2.54 0.54
C ARG A 23 6.27 -2.83 -0.41
N GLN A 24 6.48 -1.99 -1.41
CA GLN A 24 7.58 -2.13 -2.35
C GLN A 24 8.93 -2.07 -1.63
N ASN A 25 9.10 -1.14 -0.70
CA ASN A 25 10.32 -1.00 0.07
C ASN A 25 10.59 -2.24 0.95
N VAL A 26 9.56 -2.78 1.60
CA VAL A 26 9.68 -3.99 2.43
C VAL A 26 10.05 -5.20 1.56
N THR A 27 9.38 -5.36 0.41
CA THR A 27 9.68 -6.45 -0.53
C THR A 27 11.12 -6.34 -1.05
N ALA A 28 11.56 -5.15 -1.42
CA ALA A 28 12.93 -4.93 -1.88
C ALA A 28 13.95 -5.21 -0.77
N ASN A 29 13.63 -4.85 0.47
CA ASN A 29 14.48 -5.14 1.62
C ASN A 29 14.57 -6.65 1.90
N ASN A 30 13.46 -7.38 1.77
CA ASN A 30 13.45 -8.83 1.88
C ASN A 30 14.37 -9.47 0.84
N ILE A 31 14.24 -9.07 -0.42
CA ILE A 31 15.06 -9.59 -1.53
C ILE A 31 16.54 -9.25 -1.31
N ALA A 32 16.85 -8.03 -0.90
CA ALA A 32 18.22 -7.60 -0.65
C ALA A 32 18.91 -8.43 0.46
N ASN A 33 18.12 -8.98 1.38
CA ASN A 33 18.62 -9.73 2.52
C ASN A 33 18.45 -11.26 2.36
N ILE A 34 18.24 -11.74 1.13
CA ILE A 34 18.01 -13.17 0.88
C ILE A 34 19.17 -14.05 1.36
N ASP A 35 20.39 -13.55 1.33
CA ASP A 35 21.59 -14.27 1.77
C ASP A 35 22.06 -13.85 3.17
N THR A 36 21.33 -12.97 3.85
CA THR A 36 21.69 -12.52 5.19
C THR A 36 21.33 -13.58 6.23
N PRO A 37 22.29 -14.14 6.97
CA PRO A 37 21.99 -15.11 8.00
C PRO A 37 21.05 -14.56 9.06
N ASN A 38 20.12 -15.37 9.52
CA ASN A 38 19.14 -15.04 10.57
C ASN A 38 18.14 -13.95 10.20
N PHE A 39 18.07 -13.54 8.93
CA PHE A 39 17.11 -12.54 8.48
C PHE A 39 15.69 -13.13 8.45
N ARG A 40 14.73 -12.36 8.91
CA ARG A 40 13.30 -12.70 8.87
C ARG A 40 12.58 -11.73 7.95
N ALA A 41 11.90 -12.26 6.92
CA ALA A 41 11.11 -11.46 6.00
C ALA A 41 9.90 -10.86 6.70
N SER A 42 9.48 -9.70 6.22
CA SER A 42 8.30 -8.98 6.72
C SER A 42 7.34 -8.70 5.57
N SER A 43 6.08 -8.45 5.90
CA SER A 43 5.07 -8.03 4.95
C SER A 43 4.25 -6.86 5.52
N ILE A 44 3.56 -6.16 4.65
CA ILE A 44 2.70 -5.03 5.02
C ILE A 44 1.28 -5.30 4.54
N ASP A 45 0.32 -5.15 5.45
CA ASP A 45 -1.10 -5.14 5.12
C ASP A 45 -1.66 -3.77 5.48
N PHE A 46 -1.65 -2.84 4.51
CA PHE A 46 -2.25 -1.53 4.70
C PHE A 46 -3.74 -1.51 4.31
N GLU A 47 -4.19 -2.47 3.49
CA GLU A 47 -5.56 -2.51 2.99
C GLU A 47 -6.57 -2.70 4.13
N THR A 48 -6.26 -3.56 5.07
CA THR A 48 -7.12 -3.78 6.26
C THR A 48 -7.21 -2.51 7.09
N SER A 49 -6.06 -1.89 7.38
CA SER A 49 -6.01 -0.65 8.15
C SER A 49 -6.75 0.50 7.46
N LEU A 50 -6.62 0.59 6.13
CA LEU A 50 -7.32 1.60 5.34
C LEU A 50 -8.84 1.38 5.37
N ARG A 51 -9.27 0.13 5.25
CA ARG A 51 -10.70 -0.22 5.33
C ARG A 51 -11.27 0.15 6.69
N GLU A 52 -10.57 -0.17 7.77
CA GLU A 52 -10.99 0.17 9.12
C GLU A 52 -11.08 1.69 9.32
N ALA A 53 -10.14 2.44 8.78
CA ALA A 53 -10.16 3.91 8.84
C ALA A 53 -11.36 4.49 8.10
N ILE A 54 -11.71 3.94 6.94
CA ILE A 54 -12.88 4.35 6.17
C ILE A 54 -14.16 4.02 6.93
N ASP A 55 -14.27 2.79 7.43
CA ASP A 55 -15.48 2.31 8.13
C ASP A 55 -15.73 3.05 9.45
N SER A 56 -14.65 3.47 10.12
CA SER A 56 -14.77 4.23 11.39
C SER A 56 -15.01 5.73 11.20
N GLY A 57 -15.10 6.21 9.94
CA GLY A 57 -15.32 7.62 9.64
C GLY A 57 -14.14 8.53 9.89
N GLN A 58 -12.93 7.99 10.01
CA GLN A 58 -11.70 8.79 10.19
C GLN A 58 -11.29 9.51 8.91
N VAL A 59 -11.82 9.08 7.77
CA VAL A 59 -11.58 9.75 6.48
C VAL A 59 -12.60 10.87 6.35
N THR A 60 -12.19 12.07 6.73
CA THR A 60 -12.98 13.29 6.57
C THR A 60 -12.25 14.28 5.68
N ASP A 61 -12.96 15.31 5.24
CA ASP A 61 -12.46 16.32 4.30
C ASP A 61 -11.19 17.03 4.75
N ASN A 62 -10.87 16.98 6.03
CA ASN A 62 -9.76 17.73 6.63
C ASN A 62 -8.76 16.84 7.38
N ALA A 63 -8.91 15.54 7.31
CA ALA A 63 -8.03 14.64 8.06
C ALA A 63 -7.44 13.58 7.13
N THR A 64 -6.13 13.64 6.95
CA THR A 64 -5.38 12.52 6.37
C THR A 64 -5.51 11.35 7.36
N PRO A 65 -6.08 10.23 6.94
CA PRO A 65 -6.17 9.09 7.85
C PRO A 65 -4.76 8.65 8.24
N SER A 66 -4.48 8.72 9.53
CA SER A 66 -3.26 8.13 10.08
C SER A 66 -3.45 6.62 10.07
N ILE A 67 -2.96 5.99 9.03
CA ILE A 67 -2.98 4.54 8.95
C ILE A 67 -1.72 4.03 9.64
N ASP A 68 -1.92 3.30 10.71
CA ASP A 68 -0.83 2.62 11.39
C ASP A 68 -0.47 1.37 10.58
N VAL A 69 0.51 1.54 9.70
CA VAL A 69 0.98 0.43 8.87
C VAL A 69 2.05 -0.32 9.63
N THR A 70 1.65 -1.45 10.19
CA THR A 70 2.59 -2.34 10.87
C THR A 70 3.18 -3.35 9.92
N THR A 71 4.49 -3.58 10.04
CA THR A 71 5.16 -4.70 9.39
C THR A 71 4.95 -5.95 10.24
N THR A 72 4.49 -7.02 9.62
CA THR A 72 4.33 -8.30 10.29
C THR A 72 5.35 -9.31 9.75
N PRO A 73 5.98 -10.14 10.62
CA PRO A 73 6.82 -11.22 10.14
C PRO A 73 6.03 -12.19 9.28
N THR A 74 6.67 -12.75 8.24
CA THR A 74 6.05 -13.77 7.42
C THR A 74 6.17 -15.14 8.05
N ASP A 75 5.21 -16.03 7.76
CA ASP A 75 5.19 -17.42 8.25
C ASP A 75 6.00 -18.37 7.36
N THR A 76 6.80 -17.85 6.44
CA THR A 76 7.59 -18.66 5.51
C THR A 76 8.58 -19.53 6.31
N PRO A 77 8.71 -20.83 5.97
CA PRO A 77 9.68 -21.71 6.62
C PRO A 77 11.12 -21.22 6.45
N VAL A 78 11.92 -21.44 7.47
CA VAL A 78 13.32 -20.99 7.54
C VAL A 78 14.22 -21.94 6.76
N GLY A 79 15.13 -21.38 5.95
CA GLY A 79 16.15 -22.16 5.25
C GLY A 79 17.37 -22.51 6.11
N ALA A 80 18.39 -23.09 5.46
CA ALA A 80 19.59 -23.63 6.14
C ALA A 80 20.39 -22.55 6.89
N ASN A 81 20.36 -21.29 6.43
CA ASN A 81 21.03 -20.15 7.08
C ASN A 81 20.13 -19.39 8.05
N ASN A 82 19.03 -19.99 8.49
CA ASN A 82 18.04 -19.38 9.37
C ASN A 82 17.36 -18.15 8.76
N ASN A 83 17.31 -18.08 7.42
CA ASN A 83 16.68 -17.01 6.63
C ASN A 83 15.37 -17.53 6.06
N ASN A 84 14.28 -16.77 6.17
CA ASN A 84 12.97 -17.20 5.69
C ASN A 84 12.48 -16.42 4.46
N VAL A 85 13.35 -15.71 3.76
CA VAL A 85 12.99 -15.03 2.51
C VAL A 85 12.72 -16.07 1.43
N ASP A 86 11.53 -16.03 0.84
CA ASP A 86 11.16 -16.86 -0.30
C ASP A 86 11.14 -15.97 -1.54
N LEU A 87 12.13 -16.15 -2.41
CA LEU A 87 12.30 -15.32 -3.59
C LEU A 87 11.08 -15.32 -4.51
N ARG A 88 10.44 -16.48 -4.70
CA ARG A 88 9.23 -16.58 -5.53
C ARG A 88 8.09 -15.76 -4.94
N LYS A 89 7.90 -15.85 -3.63
CA LYS A 89 6.87 -15.10 -2.92
C LYS A 89 7.11 -13.59 -3.05
N GLU A 90 8.36 -13.17 -2.88
CA GLU A 90 8.73 -11.76 -3.00
C GLU A 90 8.59 -11.24 -4.44
N GLU A 91 8.96 -12.03 -5.45
CA GLU A 91 8.77 -11.68 -6.85
C GLU A 91 7.29 -11.53 -7.20
N VAL A 92 6.44 -12.44 -6.75
CA VAL A 92 4.99 -12.35 -6.95
C VAL A 92 4.45 -11.10 -6.26
N ALA A 93 4.88 -10.82 -5.04
CA ALA A 93 4.48 -9.62 -4.30
C ALA A 93 4.89 -8.34 -5.06
N MET A 94 6.09 -8.31 -5.64
CA MET A 94 6.56 -7.18 -6.42
C MET A 94 5.71 -6.95 -7.68
N ILE A 95 5.39 -8.02 -8.41
CA ILE A 95 4.54 -7.94 -9.60
C ILE A 95 3.14 -7.45 -9.22
N GLN A 96 2.55 -8.00 -8.16
CA GLN A 96 1.25 -7.55 -7.66
C GLN A 96 1.27 -6.08 -7.28
N THR A 97 2.31 -5.63 -6.62
CA THR A 97 2.47 -4.22 -6.22
C THR A 97 2.55 -3.31 -7.44
N GLN A 98 3.28 -3.72 -8.49
CA GLN A 98 3.33 -2.97 -9.75
C GLN A 98 1.96 -2.84 -10.40
N TYR A 99 1.20 -3.94 -10.43
CA TYR A 99 -0.19 -3.91 -10.93
C TYR A 99 -1.05 -2.96 -10.12
N GLN A 100 -0.94 -3.01 -8.81
CA GLN A 100 -1.68 -2.13 -7.92
C GLN A 100 -1.32 -0.66 -8.16
N TYR A 101 -0.04 -0.35 -8.40
CA TYR A 101 0.39 1.00 -8.77
C TYR A 101 -0.26 1.47 -10.06
N GLN A 102 -0.32 0.63 -11.08
CA GLN A 102 -0.94 0.98 -12.36
C GLN A 102 -2.43 1.27 -12.19
N VAL A 103 -3.14 0.39 -11.49
CA VAL A 103 -4.58 0.56 -11.21
C VAL A 103 -4.82 1.83 -10.39
N LEU A 104 -4.04 2.04 -9.35
CA LEU A 104 -4.18 3.20 -8.48
C LEU A 104 -3.84 4.49 -9.21
N GLY A 105 -2.78 4.49 -10.02
CA GLY A 105 -2.40 5.63 -10.86
C GLY A 105 -3.51 6.01 -11.82
N GLN A 106 -4.16 5.02 -12.44
CA GLN A 106 -5.31 5.26 -13.30
C GLN A 106 -6.49 5.83 -12.53
N ALA A 107 -6.76 5.31 -11.33
CA ALA A 107 -7.83 5.81 -10.48
C ALA A 107 -7.59 7.27 -10.06
N ILE A 108 -6.36 7.62 -9.70
CA ILE A 108 -5.99 8.99 -9.35
C ILE A 108 -6.16 9.92 -10.56
N SER A 109 -5.69 9.51 -11.73
CA SER A 109 -5.82 10.27 -12.96
C SER A 109 -7.29 10.52 -13.31
N ASN A 110 -8.12 9.49 -13.24
CA ASN A 110 -9.55 9.59 -13.50
C ASN A 110 -10.24 10.53 -12.50
N HIS A 111 -9.84 10.46 -11.24
CA HIS A 111 -10.39 11.33 -10.19
C HIS A 111 -10.09 12.81 -10.49
N TYR A 112 -8.84 13.13 -10.85
CA TYR A 112 -8.47 14.50 -11.20
C TYR A 112 -9.20 15.00 -12.45
N GLN A 113 -9.39 14.16 -13.46
CA GLN A 113 -10.15 14.51 -14.65
C GLN A 113 -11.61 14.84 -14.31
N LEU A 114 -12.22 14.04 -13.45
CA LEU A 114 -13.58 14.32 -12.97
C LEU A 114 -13.67 15.64 -12.22
N MET A 115 -12.69 15.94 -11.38
CA MET A 115 -12.62 17.21 -10.66
C MET A 115 -12.47 18.39 -11.60
N GLN A 116 -11.63 18.29 -12.64
CA GLN A 116 -11.47 19.33 -13.66
C GLN A 116 -12.77 19.55 -14.43
N SER A 117 -13.45 18.49 -14.82
CA SER A 117 -14.74 18.57 -15.50
C SER A 117 -15.80 19.26 -14.64
N ALA A 118 -15.85 18.94 -13.36
CA ALA A 118 -16.76 19.56 -12.40
C ALA A 118 -16.45 21.06 -12.21
N ALA A 119 -15.18 21.45 -12.25
CA ALA A 119 -14.77 22.84 -12.06
C ALA A 119 -15.12 23.73 -13.27
N VAL A 120 -15.22 23.16 -14.48
CA VAL A 120 -15.53 23.89 -15.71
C VAL A 120 -17.04 24.08 -15.89
N MET A 121 -17.85 23.29 -15.23
CA MET A 121 -19.31 23.44 -15.24
C MET A 121 -19.74 24.50 -14.25
#